data_216b773e19bbba09c2c640bfdc69720b
#
_entry.id   216b773e19bbba09c2c640bfdc69720b
#
_cell.length_a   1.000
_cell.length_b   1.000
_cell.length_c   1.000
_cell.angle_alpha   90.00
_cell.angle_beta   90.00
_cell.angle_gamma   90.00
#
_symmetry.space_group_name_H-M   'P 1'
#
loop_
_entity.id
_entity.type
_entity.pdbx_description
1 polymer ?
#
loop_
_entity_poly.entity_id
_entity_poly.type
_entity_poly.pdbx_seq_one_letter_code
_entity_poly.pdbx_strand_id
1 'polypeptide(L)'
;MRICDIVMSFPGIALAATFVLSFGASIPSLIFAIGFLYIPQIARVVRANVVSEYGQDYVRAVVVSGARAPWILVKHVVRNCLAPVMVFTIVLVADAIVFEASLSFISAGIQEPTPTWGNILADARAGVLAGRWWQAMFPGLAIMITVLCLNILSEGITDAMAAAPKAPVKVDENDLKGNREADRMVADPTLAYAAQAEMLTKRLDALRKVELVRTDRFPARTDVPPILEVKDLCIKFPRHGDVNVVDHVSFVVRPRQTMGLVGESGCGKSITSLTIMGLLDKKAQISGEILYDGKNLLTLSDKEMNELRGREIAMIYQDALSSLNPSMLIKAQMKQLTKRGGTRSAEELLELVGLDPKRTLDSYPHELSGGQRQRVLIAMALTRDPKLVIADEPTTALDVTVQKQVIDLLNKLQHELGFAMVFVSHDLALVAEVANSITVMYAGQVVEQGPVKEILTNPVHEYTRGLLGSVLSIEAGGDRLHQVPGSVPSPKDFPEGDRFRPRSSHPDKISNVRPMLKRVKGTDHYYAELPDSELKRVGIKPYLTGGAE
;
A
#
# COMPACT_ATOMS: atom_id res chain seq x y z
N MET A 1 -26.34 -7.77 -8.25
CA MET A 1 -26.86 -6.88 -7.19
C MET A 1 -28.23 -6.32 -7.51
N ARG A 2 -28.53 -5.79 -8.70
CA ARG A 2 -29.87 -5.28 -9.04
C ARG A 2 -31.02 -6.28 -8.78
N ILE A 3 -30.81 -7.57 -9.08
CA ILE A 3 -31.79 -8.64 -8.77
C ILE A 3 -31.97 -8.77 -7.24
N CYS A 4 -30.87 -8.74 -6.47
CA CYS A 4 -30.95 -8.77 -5.01
C CYS A 4 -31.73 -7.56 -4.46
N ASP A 5 -31.55 -6.39 -5.06
CA ASP A 5 -32.26 -5.18 -4.64
C ASP A 5 -33.77 -5.27 -4.91
N ILE A 6 -34.17 -5.89 -6.03
CA ILE A 6 -35.58 -6.16 -6.35
C ILE A 6 -36.19 -7.12 -5.32
N VAL A 7 -35.50 -8.23 -5.00
CA VAL A 7 -36.02 -9.20 -4.01
C VAL A 7 -36.17 -8.55 -2.63
N MET A 8 -35.21 -7.71 -2.21
CA MET A 8 -35.26 -7.03 -0.91
C MET A 8 -36.25 -5.87 -0.85
N SER A 9 -36.83 -5.43 -1.97
CA SER A 9 -37.89 -4.41 -1.96
C SER A 9 -39.23 -4.95 -1.51
N PHE A 10 -39.42 -6.28 -1.49
CA PHE A 10 -40.65 -6.91 -1.00
C PHE A 10 -40.56 -7.16 0.51
N PRO A 11 -41.66 -7.00 1.25
CA PRO A 11 -41.72 -7.40 2.66
C PRO A 11 -41.47 -8.91 2.79
N GLY A 12 -40.40 -9.28 3.52
CA GLY A 12 -39.93 -10.67 3.61
C GLY A 12 -41.01 -11.65 4.07
N ILE A 13 -41.75 -11.30 5.11
CA ILE A 13 -42.84 -12.14 5.64
C ILE A 13 -43.95 -12.36 4.58
N ALA A 14 -44.34 -11.32 3.85
CA ALA A 14 -45.36 -11.43 2.81
C ALA A 14 -44.90 -12.32 1.65
N LEU A 15 -43.64 -12.17 1.23
CA LEU A 15 -43.05 -12.98 0.16
C LEU A 15 -42.93 -14.46 0.59
N ALA A 16 -42.46 -14.74 1.82
CA ALA A 16 -42.36 -16.10 2.36
C ALA A 16 -43.74 -16.75 2.48
N ALA A 17 -44.75 -16.05 3.04
CA ALA A 17 -46.11 -16.52 3.13
C ALA A 17 -46.68 -16.86 1.74
N THR A 18 -46.44 -16.03 0.73
CA THR A 18 -46.86 -16.29 -0.64
C THR A 18 -46.22 -17.57 -1.20
N PHE A 19 -44.94 -17.79 -0.95
CA PHE A 19 -44.24 -19.04 -1.35
C PHE A 19 -44.86 -20.27 -0.67
N VAL A 20 -45.02 -20.21 0.66
CA VAL A 20 -45.57 -21.36 1.41
C VAL A 20 -47.00 -21.66 0.99
N LEU A 21 -47.83 -20.63 0.77
CA LEU A 21 -49.21 -20.83 0.29
C LEU A 21 -49.26 -21.38 -1.14
N SER A 22 -48.33 -20.98 -2.00
CA SER A 22 -48.29 -21.42 -3.42
C SER A 22 -47.77 -22.85 -3.58
N PHE A 23 -46.75 -23.25 -2.80
CA PHE A 23 -46.09 -24.56 -2.90
C PHE A 23 -46.53 -25.56 -1.83
N GLY A 24 -47.43 -25.18 -0.97
CA GLY A 24 -47.91 -25.97 0.16
C GLY A 24 -47.10 -25.76 1.45
N ALA A 25 -47.76 -25.87 2.59
CA ALA A 25 -47.19 -25.71 3.93
C ALA A 25 -46.35 -26.95 4.31
N SER A 26 -45.14 -27.03 3.82
CA SER A 26 -44.21 -28.13 4.08
C SER A 26 -42.83 -27.61 4.49
N ILE A 27 -42.07 -28.43 5.23
CA ILE A 27 -40.69 -28.07 5.64
C ILE A 27 -39.81 -27.72 4.42
N PRO A 28 -39.78 -28.46 3.30
CA PRO A 28 -39.01 -28.09 2.12
C PRO A 28 -39.41 -26.74 1.52
N SER A 29 -40.70 -26.41 1.46
CA SER A 29 -41.19 -25.12 0.96
C SER A 29 -40.72 -23.96 1.83
N LEU A 30 -40.77 -24.15 3.16
CA LEU A 30 -40.30 -23.16 4.12
C LEU A 30 -38.76 -22.93 4.02
N ILE A 31 -37.98 -24.01 3.95
CA ILE A 31 -36.53 -23.92 3.75
C ILE A 31 -36.21 -23.15 2.46
N PHE A 32 -36.91 -23.45 1.37
CA PHE A 32 -36.72 -22.74 0.10
C PHE A 32 -37.10 -21.26 0.24
N ALA A 33 -38.22 -20.93 0.87
CA ALA A 33 -38.69 -19.54 1.04
C ALA A 33 -37.68 -18.71 1.87
N ILE A 34 -37.28 -19.22 3.06
CA ILE A 34 -36.31 -18.55 3.93
C ILE A 34 -34.94 -18.44 3.25
N GLY A 35 -34.48 -19.54 2.65
CA GLY A 35 -33.20 -19.55 1.93
C GLY A 35 -33.17 -18.52 0.79
N PHE A 36 -34.24 -18.44 0.00
CA PHE A 36 -34.36 -17.46 -1.10
C PHE A 36 -34.30 -16.02 -0.59
N LEU A 37 -34.93 -15.72 0.53
CA LEU A 37 -34.95 -14.38 1.14
C LEU A 37 -33.58 -13.98 1.70
N TYR A 38 -32.75 -14.93 2.16
CA TYR A 38 -31.47 -14.64 2.76
C TYR A 38 -30.32 -14.59 1.75
N ILE A 39 -30.48 -15.16 0.53
CA ILE A 39 -29.48 -15.07 -0.54
C ILE A 39 -29.02 -13.62 -0.80
N PRO A 40 -29.91 -12.61 -0.95
CA PRO A 40 -29.48 -11.24 -1.19
C PRO A 40 -28.66 -10.64 -0.05
N GLN A 41 -28.99 -10.96 1.20
CA GLN A 41 -28.28 -10.46 2.38
C GLN A 41 -26.86 -11.02 2.43
N ILE A 42 -26.71 -12.35 2.30
CA ILE A 42 -25.41 -13.01 2.25
C ILE A 42 -24.59 -12.50 1.06
N ALA A 43 -25.21 -12.38 -0.11
CA ALA A 43 -24.52 -11.89 -1.31
C ALA A 43 -23.96 -10.48 -1.16
N ARG A 44 -24.64 -9.58 -0.44
CA ARG A 44 -24.13 -8.23 -0.13
C ARG A 44 -22.92 -8.28 0.81
N VAL A 45 -23.01 -9.08 1.89
CA VAL A 45 -21.91 -9.22 2.85
C VAL A 45 -20.68 -9.86 2.19
N VAL A 46 -20.87 -10.94 1.44
CA VAL A 46 -19.79 -11.59 0.68
C VAL A 46 -19.14 -10.61 -0.28
N ARG A 47 -19.94 -9.85 -1.04
CA ARG A 47 -19.41 -8.86 -1.97
C ARG A 47 -18.60 -7.77 -1.27
N ALA A 48 -19.12 -7.23 -0.16
CA ALA A 48 -18.42 -6.18 0.59
C ALA A 48 -17.06 -6.66 1.10
N ASN A 49 -17.00 -7.86 1.68
CA ASN A 49 -15.76 -8.48 2.15
C ASN A 49 -14.79 -8.76 1.00
N VAL A 50 -15.28 -9.34 -0.12
CA VAL A 50 -14.44 -9.62 -1.30
C VAL A 50 -13.84 -8.34 -1.88
N VAL A 51 -14.62 -7.25 -1.98
CA VAL A 51 -14.12 -5.96 -2.51
C VAL A 51 -13.08 -5.36 -1.56
N SER A 52 -13.30 -5.43 -0.25
CA SER A 52 -12.34 -4.99 0.76
C SER A 52 -11.04 -5.78 0.69
N GLU A 53 -11.13 -7.12 0.68
CA GLU A 53 -9.96 -8.02 0.62
C GLU A 53 -9.19 -7.90 -0.70
N TYR A 54 -9.90 -7.70 -1.83
CA TYR A 54 -9.27 -7.56 -3.14
C TYR A 54 -8.43 -6.28 -3.26
N GLY A 55 -8.71 -5.28 -2.43
CA GLY A 55 -7.95 -4.04 -2.32
C GLY A 55 -6.65 -4.14 -1.52
N GLN A 56 -6.43 -5.22 -0.76
CA GLN A 56 -5.29 -5.38 0.14
C GLN A 56 -3.96 -5.60 -0.61
N ASP A 57 -2.85 -5.22 0.02
CA ASP A 57 -1.52 -5.28 -0.60
C ASP A 57 -1.05 -6.71 -0.86
N TYR A 58 -1.42 -7.70 -0.02
CA TYR A 58 -1.11 -9.11 -0.30
C TYR A 58 -1.72 -9.61 -1.62
N VAL A 59 -2.90 -9.10 -2.00
CA VAL A 59 -3.50 -9.43 -3.30
C VAL A 59 -2.68 -8.82 -4.43
N ARG A 60 -2.24 -7.56 -4.29
CA ARG A 60 -1.34 -6.91 -5.25
C ARG A 60 -0.02 -7.66 -5.37
N ALA A 61 0.57 -8.10 -4.25
CA ALA A 61 1.79 -8.90 -4.24
C ALA A 61 1.63 -10.21 -5.03
N VAL A 62 0.46 -10.87 -4.89
CA VAL A 62 0.14 -12.08 -5.67
C VAL A 62 -0.11 -11.77 -7.15
N VAL A 63 -0.67 -10.61 -7.50
CA VAL A 63 -0.80 -10.15 -8.90
C VAL A 63 0.58 -9.90 -9.51
N VAL A 64 1.50 -9.27 -8.79
CA VAL A 64 2.90 -9.04 -9.21
C VAL A 64 3.64 -10.34 -9.48
N SER A 65 3.32 -11.40 -8.73
CA SER A 65 3.89 -12.74 -9.00
C SER A 65 3.25 -13.45 -10.19
N GLY A 66 2.41 -12.78 -10.99
CA GLY A 66 1.82 -13.30 -12.22
C GLY A 66 0.58 -14.19 -12.01
N ALA A 67 -0.13 -14.08 -10.88
CA ALA A 67 -1.34 -14.85 -10.62
C ALA A 67 -2.55 -14.36 -11.43
N ARG A 68 -3.39 -15.29 -11.90
CA ARG A 68 -4.65 -14.97 -12.58
C ARG A 68 -5.76 -14.66 -11.58
N ALA A 69 -6.64 -13.70 -11.90
CA ALA A 69 -7.72 -13.24 -11.03
C ALA A 69 -8.62 -14.36 -10.45
N PRO A 70 -9.11 -15.37 -11.21
CA PRO A 70 -9.92 -16.44 -10.63
C PRO A 70 -9.19 -17.26 -9.56
N TRP A 71 -7.90 -17.48 -9.77
CA TRP A 71 -7.07 -18.23 -8.83
C TRP A 71 -6.81 -17.42 -7.53
N ILE A 72 -6.56 -16.12 -7.66
CA ILE A 72 -6.42 -15.20 -6.52
C ILE A 72 -7.71 -15.20 -5.70
N LEU A 73 -8.87 -15.08 -6.37
CA LEU A 73 -10.16 -15.07 -5.71
C LEU A 73 -10.36 -16.33 -4.85
N VAL A 74 -10.17 -17.52 -5.44
CA VAL A 74 -10.46 -18.80 -4.76
C VAL A 74 -9.42 -19.12 -3.68
N LYS A 75 -8.13 -18.88 -3.93
CA LYS A 75 -7.06 -19.32 -3.03
C LYS A 75 -6.68 -18.32 -1.94
N HIS A 76 -6.87 -17.03 -2.19
CA HIS A 76 -6.49 -15.97 -1.26
C HIS A 76 -7.71 -15.25 -0.68
N VAL A 77 -8.56 -14.68 -1.53
CA VAL A 77 -9.64 -13.80 -1.08
C VAL A 77 -10.74 -14.57 -0.37
N VAL A 78 -11.24 -15.68 -0.94
CA VAL A 78 -12.32 -16.48 -0.32
C VAL A 78 -11.90 -16.99 1.05
N ARG A 79 -10.65 -17.40 1.22
CA ARG A 79 -10.15 -17.91 2.50
C ARG A 79 -10.21 -16.86 3.62
N ASN A 80 -9.86 -15.62 3.31
CA ASN A 80 -9.91 -14.52 4.28
C ASN A 80 -11.35 -14.01 4.51
N CYS A 81 -12.22 -14.12 3.49
CA CYS A 81 -13.64 -13.77 3.63
C CYS A 81 -14.46 -14.81 4.38
N LEU A 82 -13.95 -16.05 4.57
CA LEU A 82 -14.74 -17.14 5.13
C LEU A 82 -15.19 -16.83 6.57
N ALA A 83 -14.30 -16.28 7.39
CA ALA A 83 -14.55 -15.94 8.77
C ALA A 83 -15.71 -14.95 8.95
N PRO A 84 -15.68 -13.74 8.38
CA PRO A 84 -16.78 -12.78 8.53
C PRO A 84 -18.09 -13.26 7.89
N VAL A 85 -18.03 -14.07 6.82
CA VAL A 85 -19.21 -14.65 6.20
C VAL A 85 -19.85 -15.73 7.09
N MET A 86 -19.04 -16.59 7.73
CA MET A 86 -19.55 -17.59 8.68
C MET A 86 -20.22 -16.95 9.89
N VAL A 87 -19.60 -15.94 10.48
CA VAL A 87 -20.16 -15.16 11.59
C VAL A 87 -21.55 -14.60 11.21
N PHE A 88 -21.64 -13.94 10.06
CA PHE A 88 -22.90 -13.41 9.57
C PHE A 88 -23.93 -14.51 9.29
N THR A 89 -23.51 -15.67 8.80
CA THR A 89 -24.39 -16.82 8.57
C THR A 89 -25.01 -17.34 9.87
N ILE A 90 -24.26 -17.38 10.97
CA ILE A 90 -24.79 -17.79 12.29
C ILE A 90 -25.85 -16.82 12.77
N VAL A 91 -25.64 -15.51 12.59
CA VAL A 91 -26.64 -14.49 12.91
C VAL A 91 -27.91 -14.69 12.07
N LEU A 92 -27.77 -15.02 10.78
CA LEU A 92 -28.92 -15.32 9.92
C LEU A 92 -29.66 -16.61 10.34
N VAL A 93 -28.96 -17.60 10.89
CA VAL A 93 -29.62 -18.80 11.45
C VAL A 93 -30.49 -18.44 12.66
N ALA A 94 -29.97 -17.58 13.55
CA ALA A 94 -30.73 -17.07 14.68
C ALA A 94 -31.97 -16.27 14.22
N ASP A 95 -31.81 -15.42 13.21
CA ASP A 95 -32.90 -14.65 12.59
C ASP A 95 -33.93 -15.57 11.90
N ALA A 96 -33.49 -16.65 11.24
CA ALA A 96 -34.36 -17.63 10.59
C ALA A 96 -35.28 -18.36 11.58
N ILE A 97 -34.83 -18.62 12.81
CA ILE A 97 -35.66 -19.23 13.87
C ILE A 97 -36.80 -18.29 14.25
N VAL A 98 -36.51 -17.00 14.45
CA VAL A 98 -37.53 -15.99 14.77
C VAL A 98 -38.47 -15.78 13.59
N PHE A 99 -37.95 -15.81 12.38
CA PHE A 99 -38.73 -15.66 11.15
C PHE A 99 -39.71 -16.83 10.94
N GLU A 100 -39.23 -18.08 11.14
CA GLU A 100 -40.09 -19.28 11.11
C GLU A 100 -41.18 -19.20 12.17
N ALA A 101 -40.83 -18.90 13.42
CA ALA A 101 -41.78 -18.76 14.50
C ALA A 101 -42.86 -17.70 14.20
N SER A 102 -42.47 -16.59 13.55
CA SER A 102 -43.38 -15.53 13.14
C SER A 102 -44.35 -16.01 12.04
N LEU A 103 -43.87 -16.74 11.04
CA LEU A 103 -44.70 -17.31 9.97
C LEU A 103 -45.69 -18.34 10.52
N SER A 104 -45.24 -19.24 11.39
CA SER A 104 -46.09 -20.26 12.04
C SER A 104 -47.11 -19.61 12.95
N PHE A 105 -46.76 -18.54 13.69
CA PHE A 105 -47.66 -17.77 14.55
C PHE A 105 -48.84 -17.14 13.77
N ILE A 106 -48.62 -16.71 12.52
CA ILE A 106 -49.68 -16.18 11.64
C ILE A 106 -50.35 -17.27 10.79
N SER A 107 -50.12 -18.54 11.12
CA SER A 107 -50.64 -19.73 10.40
C SER A 107 -50.21 -19.82 8.93
N ALA A 108 -49.12 -19.12 8.55
CA ALA A 108 -48.50 -19.16 7.22
C ALA A 108 -47.24 -20.03 7.19
N GLY A 109 -46.87 -20.69 8.28
CA GLY A 109 -45.73 -21.60 8.40
C GLY A 109 -46.11 -23.09 8.35
N ILE A 110 -45.38 -23.90 9.11
CA ILE A 110 -45.63 -25.35 9.24
C ILE A 110 -46.99 -25.57 9.94
N GLN A 111 -47.82 -26.44 9.37
CA GLN A 111 -49.12 -26.73 9.91
C GLN A 111 -49.09 -27.90 10.91
N GLU A 112 -50.10 -27.96 11.81
CA GLU A 112 -50.31 -29.11 12.66
C GLU A 112 -50.51 -30.40 11.83
N PRO A 113 -50.11 -31.57 12.32
CA PRO A 113 -49.69 -31.89 13.71
C PRO A 113 -48.20 -31.71 14.01
N THR A 114 -47.41 -31.06 13.16
CA THR A 114 -45.98 -30.89 13.37
C THR A 114 -45.71 -29.79 14.41
N PRO A 115 -45.11 -30.11 15.58
CA PRO A 115 -44.90 -29.12 16.62
C PRO A 115 -43.77 -28.17 16.26
N THR A 116 -44.04 -26.87 16.30
CA THR A 116 -43.01 -25.79 16.20
C THR A 116 -43.27 -24.81 17.34
N TRP A 117 -42.24 -24.07 17.73
CA TRP A 117 -42.42 -23.02 18.75
C TRP A 117 -43.41 -21.95 18.31
N GLY A 118 -43.46 -21.65 17.01
CA GLY A 118 -44.44 -20.72 16.44
C GLY A 118 -45.86 -21.19 16.53
N ASN A 119 -46.17 -22.48 16.26
CA ASN A 119 -47.49 -23.06 16.41
C ASN A 119 -47.94 -23.08 17.87
N ILE A 120 -47.07 -23.49 18.80
CA ILE A 120 -47.33 -23.47 20.22
C ILE A 120 -47.67 -22.04 20.70
N LEU A 121 -46.97 -21.02 20.19
CA LEU A 121 -47.30 -19.63 20.49
C LEU A 121 -48.63 -19.18 19.88
N ALA A 122 -48.98 -19.67 18.68
CA ALA A 122 -50.26 -19.38 18.04
C ALA A 122 -51.41 -19.95 18.85
N ASP A 123 -51.33 -21.22 19.31
CA ASP A 123 -52.31 -21.88 20.16
C ASP A 123 -52.44 -21.25 21.55
N ALA A 124 -51.32 -20.76 22.07
CA ALA A 124 -51.30 -20.08 23.36
C ALA A 124 -52.15 -18.80 23.40
N ARG A 125 -52.51 -18.19 22.24
CA ARG A 125 -53.33 -16.96 22.20
C ARG A 125 -54.64 -17.13 22.97
N ALA A 126 -55.37 -18.23 22.70
CA ALA A 126 -56.62 -18.53 23.42
C ALA A 126 -56.39 -18.84 24.91
N GLY A 127 -55.28 -19.53 25.22
CA GLY A 127 -54.88 -19.85 26.59
C GLY A 127 -54.53 -18.63 27.43
N VAL A 128 -53.84 -17.66 26.86
CA VAL A 128 -53.46 -16.40 27.53
C VAL A 128 -54.71 -15.59 27.89
N LEU A 129 -55.68 -15.52 26.99
CA LEU A 129 -56.98 -14.86 27.26
C LEU A 129 -57.79 -15.56 28.39
N ALA A 130 -57.57 -16.87 28.58
CA ALA A 130 -58.10 -17.65 29.65
C ALA A 130 -57.23 -17.67 30.93
N GLY A 131 -56.23 -16.78 31.07
CA GLY A 131 -55.32 -16.66 32.21
C GLY A 131 -54.14 -17.65 32.24
N ARG A 132 -53.96 -18.48 31.18
CA ARG A 132 -52.89 -19.49 31.07
C ARG A 132 -51.65 -18.93 30.39
N TRP A 133 -51.08 -17.87 30.97
CA TRP A 133 -49.94 -17.12 30.41
C TRP A 133 -48.67 -17.96 30.16
N TRP A 134 -48.48 -19.06 30.93
CA TRP A 134 -47.29 -19.94 30.79
C TRP A 134 -47.23 -20.65 29.44
N GLN A 135 -48.34 -20.82 28.74
CA GLN A 135 -48.39 -21.45 27.42
C GLN A 135 -47.61 -20.61 26.36
N ALA A 136 -47.63 -19.30 26.50
CA ALA A 136 -46.83 -18.41 25.64
C ALA A 136 -45.42 -18.18 26.19
N MET A 137 -45.24 -18.14 27.51
CA MET A 137 -43.98 -17.83 28.17
C MET A 137 -42.89 -18.87 27.86
N PHE A 138 -43.18 -20.17 27.97
CA PHE A 138 -42.18 -21.21 27.80
C PHE A 138 -41.66 -21.31 26.36
N PRO A 139 -42.43 -21.35 25.28
CA PRO A 139 -41.90 -21.35 23.92
C PRO A 139 -41.21 -20.04 23.58
N GLY A 140 -41.70 -18.89 24.07
CA GLY A 140 -41.01 -17.61 23.90
C GLY A 140 -39.63 -17.59 24.57
N LEU A 141 -39.51 -18.15 25.79
CA LEU A 141 -38.25 -18.29 26.50
C LEU A 141 -37.28 -19.24 25.77
N ALA A 142 -37.80 -20.33 25.21
CA ALA A 142 -37.02 -21.29 24.44
C ALA A 142 -36.42 -20.63 23.18
N ILE A 143 -37.20 -19.85 22.43
CA ILE A 143 -36.70 -19.07 21.27
C ILE A 143 -35.64 -18.08 21.74
N MET A 144 -35.92 -17.30 22.79
CA MET A 144 -34.99 -16.29 23.33
C MET A 144 -33.63 -16.90 23.72
N ILE A 145 -33.65 -17.99 24.49
CA ILE A 145 -32.42 -18.67 24.93
C ILE A 145 -31.63 -19.20 23.70
N THR A 146 -32.30 -19.82 22.73
CA THR A 146 -31.65 -20.39 21.55
C THR A 146 -31.00 -19.30 20.70
N VAL A 147 -31.71 -18.19 20.45
CA VAL A 147 -31.18 -17.05 19.70
C VAL A 147 -30.01 -16.39 20.45
N LEU A 148 -30.14 -16.25 21.78
CA LEU A 148 -29.05 -15.70 22.61
C LEU A 148 -27.79 -16.59 22.56
N CYS A 149 -27.95 -17.90 22.68
CA CYS A 149 -26.82 -18.85 22.57
C CYS A 149 -26.15 -18.78 21.20
N LEU A 150 -26.90 -18.66 20.10
CA LEU A 150 -26.34 -18.52 18.75
C LEU A 150 -25.58 -17.19 18.57
N ASN A 151 -26.11 -16.10 19.12
CA ASN A 151 -25.44 -14.80 19.07
C ASN A 151 -24.12 -14.81 19.88
N ILE A 152 -24.12 -15.36 21.10
CA ILE A 152 -22.91 -15.54 21.91
C ILE A 152 -21.89 -16.43 21.18
N LEU A 153 -22.34 -17.49 20.52
CA LEU A 153 -21.47 -18.35 19.71
C LEU A 153 -20.85 -17.56 18.55
N SER A 154 -21.63 -16.71 17.88
CA SER A 154 -21.16 -15.84 16.79
C SER A 154 -20.09 -14.86 17.28
N GLU A 155 -20.29 -14.21 18.45
CA GLU A 155 -19.29 -13.34 19.07
C GLU A 155 -18.02 -14.11 19.45
N GLY A 156 -18.14 -15.26 20.11
CA GLY A 156 -17.00 -16.10 20.48
C GLY A 156 -16.16 -16.55 19.29
N ILE A 157 -16.79 -16.86 18.15
CA ILE A 157 -16.09 -17.18 16.90
C ILE A 157 -15.39 -15.93 16.36
N THR A 158 -16.04 -14.76 16.42
CA THR A 158 -15.44 -13.48 16.00
C THR A 158 -14.18 -13.18 16.81
N ASP A 159 -14.26 -13.28 18.14
CA ASP A 159 -13.15 -13.01 19.04
C ASP A 159 -11.99 -14.00 18.85
N ALA A 160 -12.30 -15.29 18.67
CA ALA A 160 -11.30 -16.31 18.39
C ALA A 160 -10.58 -16.09 17.06
N MET A 161 -11.26 -15.51 16.05
CA MET A 161 -10.70 -15.20 14.73
C MET A 161 -10.04 -13.82 14.69
N ALA A 162 -10.46 -12.87 15.53
CA ALA A 162 -9.88 -11.53 15.65
C ALA A 162 -8.63 -11.48 16.55
N ALA A 163 -8.27 -12.56 17.21
CA ALA A 163 -7.17 -12.65 18.18
C ALA A 163 -5.76 -12.61 17.54
N ALA A 164 -5.51 -11.62 16.67
CA ALA A 164 -4.17 -11.06 16.54
C ALA A 164 -4.12 -9.82 17.45
N PRO A 165 -3.27 -9.75 18.48
CA PRO A 165 -3.22 -8.59 19.35
C PRO A 165 -2.77 -7.39 18.52
N LYS A 166 -3.70 -6.49 18.22
CA LYS A 166 -3.36 -5.10 17.92
C LYS A 166 -2.80 -4.53 19.21
N ALA A 167 -1.48 -4.53 19.35
CA ALA A 167 -0.85 -3.71 20.37
C ALA A 167 -1.38 -2.28 20.17
N PRO A 168 -1.98 -1.64 21.18
CA PRO A 168 -2.39 -0.26 21.06
C PRO A 168 -1.13 0.55 20.78
N VAL A 169 -1.08 1.21 19.63
CA VAL A 169 -0.09 2.25 19.35
C VAL A 169 -0.37 3.33 20.37
N LYS A 170 0.40 3.35 21.45
CA LYS A 170 0.46 4.50 22.36
C LYS A 170 1.08 5.62 21.54
N VAL A 171 0.25 6.51 21.04
CA VAL A 171 0.68 7.82 20.55
C VAL A 171 1.17 8.55 21.79
N ASP A 172 2.47 8.81 21.85
CA ASP A 172 3.08 9.51 22.98
C ASP A 172 2.57 10.96 22.94
N GLU A 173 1.95 11.42 24.04
CA GLU A 173 1.46 12.81 24.14
C GLU A 173 2.59 13.84 23.97
N ASN A 174 3.85 13.42 24.10
CA ASN A 174 5.02 14.25 23.86
C ASN A 174 5.24 14.56 22.38
N ASP A 175 4.87 13.66 21.45
CA ASP A 175 4.96 13.92 20.00
C ASP A 175 3.96 15.01 19.55
N LEU A 176 2.82 15.14 20.24
CA LEU A 176 1.83 16.19 19.98
C LEU A 176 2.24 17.56 20.56
N LYS A 177 3.05 17.58 21.61
CA LYS A 177 3.56 18.83 22.21
C LYS A 177 4.73 19.41 21.41
N GLY A 178 5.63 18.57 20.89
CA GLY A 178 6.75 18.98 20.04
C GLY A 178 6.30 19.73 18.79
N ASN A 179 5.22 19.28 18.15
CA ASN A 179 4.65 19.97 16.98
C ASN A 179 4.01 21.33 17.29
N ARG A 180 3.48 21.53 18.51
CA ARG A 180 2.87 22.81 18.90
C ARG A 180 3.89 23.87 19.34
N GLU A 181 5.06 23.48 19.80
CA GLU A 181 6.15 24.41 20.11
C GLU A 181 6.93 24.84 18.87
N ALA A 182 7.06 23.97 17.87
CA ALA A 182 7.64 24.30 16.57
C ALA A 182 6.83 25.39 15.84
N ASP A 183 5.50 25.35 15.92
CA ASP A 183 4.61 26.35 15.31
C ASP A 183 4.65 27.72 16.04
N ARG A 184 5.08 27.77 17.30
CA ARG A 184 5.15 29.03 18.08
C ARG A 184 6.47 29.82 17.94
N MET A 185 7.54 29.22 17.37
CA MET A 185 8.85 29.84 17.20
C MET A 185 9.08 30.57 15.88
N VAL A 186 8.05 30.75 15.04
CA VAL A 186 8.15 31.55 13.81
C VAL A 186 7.88 33.03 14.11
N ALA A 187 8.74 33.64 14.91
CA ALA A 187 8.61 35.09 15.19
C ALA A 187 9.40 35.97 14.21
N ASP A 188 10.38 35.45 13.47
CA ASP A 188 11.03 36.14 12.35
C ASP A 188 11.65 35.11 11.37
N PRO A 189 10.97 34.81 10.24
CA PRO A 189 11.42 33.77 9.30
C PRO A 189 12.78 34.07 8.65
N THR A 190 13.13 35.33 8.47
CA THR A 190 14.32 35.73 7.68
C THR A 190 15.62 35.57 8.44
N LEU A 191 15.66 35.90 9.74
CA LEU A 191 16.85 35.74 10.58
C LEU A 191 17.13 34.26 10.91
N ALA A 192 16.08 33.48 11.15
CA ALA A 192 16.20 32.04 11.33
C ALA A 192 16.72 31.33 10.07
N TYR A 193 16.33 31.80 8.89
CA TYR A 193 16.73 31.25 7.60
C TYR A 193 18.23 31.46 7.33
N ALA A 194 18.77 32.66 7.61
CA ALA A 194 20.18 32.96 7.39
C ALA A 194 21.11 32.14 8.31
N ALA A 195 20.78 32.01 9.59
CA ALA A 195 21.54 31.19 10.53
C ALA A 195 21.50 29.68 10.17
N GLN A 196 20.34 29.20 9.74
CA GLN A 196 20.16 27.81 9.28
C GLN A 196 20.94 27.56 7.97
N ALA A 197 20.98 28.51 7.04
CA ALA A 197 21.71 28.39 5.78
C ALA A 197 23.24 28.31 5.99
N GLU A 198 23.79 29.07 6.94
CA GLU A 198 25.21 28.99 7.26
C GLU A 198 25.58 27.64 7.91
N MET A 199 24.77 27.15 8.83
CA MET A 199 24.95 25.85 9.47
C MET A 199 24.85 24.70 8.47
N LEU A 200 23.87 24.77 7.56
CA LEU A 200 23.70 23.82 6.47
C LEU A 200 24.93 23.79 5.55
N THR A 201 25.45 24.95 5.17
CA THR A 201 26.64 25.06 4.33
C THR A 201 27.85 24.40 4.99
N LYS A 202 28.11 24.66 6.28
CA LYS A 202 29.21 24.01 7.01
C LYS A 202 29.07 22.49 7.06
N ARG A 203 27.85 21.97 7.24
CA ARG A 203 27.57 20.52 7.25
C ARG A 203 27.79 19.88 5.87
N LEU A 204 27.29 20.52 4.81
CA LEU A 204 27.51 20.07 3.44
C LEU A 204 29.01 20.07 3.05
N ASP A 205 29.79 21.06 3.50
CA ASP A 205 31.22 21.09 3.30
C ASP A 205 31.94 19.97 4.06
N ALA A 206 31.48 19.63 5.25
CA ALA A 206 31.99 18.48 6.01
C ALA A 206 31.70 17.16 5.28
N LEU A 207 30.45 16.95 4.83
CA LEU A 207 30.05 15.79 4.03
C LEU A 207 30.89 15.68 2.76
N ARG A 208 31.04 16.79 2.03
CA ARG A 208 31.86 16.85 0.81
C ARG A 208 33.30 16.37 1.03
N LYS A 209 33.94 16.80 2.13
CA LYS A 209 35.31 16.36 2.47
C LYS A 209 35.36 14.84 2.71
N VAL A 210 34.40 14.29 3.40
CA VAL A 210 34.31 12.83 3.68
C VAL A 210 34.06 12.06 2.37
N GLU A 211 33.10 12.48 1.56
CA GLU A 211 32.75 11.80 0.33
C GLU A 211 33.82 11.89 -0.78
N LEU A 212 34.62 12.96 -0.82
CA LEU A 212 35.73 13.06 -1.77
C LEU A 212 36.82 12.01 -1.52
N VAL A 213 37.04 11.62 -0.27
CA VAL A 213 38.03 10.61 0.13
C VAL A 213 37.46 9.20 0.07
N ARG A 214 36.13 9.07 0.15
CA ARG A 214 35.44 7.78 0.15
C ARG A 214 35.58 7.05 -1.20
N THR A 215 36.00 5.79 -1.16
CA THR A 215 36.24 4.93 -2.35
C THR A 215 35.32 3.75 -2.50
N ASP A 216 34.48 3.49 -1.50
CA ASP A 216 33.56 2.35 -1.42
C ASP A 216 32.17 2.59 -2.04
N ARG A 217 31.94 3.78 -2.62
CA ARG A 217 30.70 4.09 -3.36
C ARG A 217 30.65 3.33 -4.68
N PHE A 218 29.46 2.84 -5.02
CA PHE A 218 29.22 2.17 -6.29
C PHE A 218 29.24 3.17 -7.44
N PRO A 219 30.17 3.03 -8.43
CA PRO A 219 30.23 3.96 -9.55
C PRO A 219 29.03 3.81 -10.48
N ALA A 220 28.47 4.92 -10.93
CA ALA A 220 27.48 4.91 -11.99
C ALA A 220 28.14 4.61 -13.33
N ARG A 221 27.64 3.61 -14.06
CA ARG A 221 28.12 3.26 -15.41
C ARG A 221 27.13 3.84 -16.43
N THR A 222 27.63 4.69 -17.30
CA THR A 222 26.83 5.36 -18.34
C THR A 222 27.05 4.75 -19.73
N ASP A 223 28.02 3.85 -19.85
CA ASP A 223 28.43 3.16 -21.08
C ASP A 223 27.50 2.01 -21.49
N VAL A 224 26.61 1.58 -20.62
CA VAL A 224 25.67 0.46 -20.86
C VAL A 224 24.27 0.99 -21.14
N PRO A 225 23.55 0.47 -22.17
CA PRO A 225 22.18 0.87 -22.43
C PRO A 225 21.27 0.58 -21.24
N PRO A 226 20.26 1.42 -20.98
CA PRO A 226 19.35 1.24 -19.86
C PRO A 226 18.46 0.01 -20.05
N ILE A 227 18.18 -0.72 -18.96
CA ILE A 227 17.18 -1.80 -18.92
C ILE A 227 15.77 -1.23 -18.72
N LEU A 228 15.66 -0.13 -17.97
CA LEU A 228 14.42 0.62 -17.77
C LEU A 228 14.67 2.08 -18.09
N GLU A 229 13.82 2.66 -18.93
CA GLU A 229 13.86 4.07 -19.27
C GLU A 229 12.46 4.67 -19.14
N VAL A 230 12.29 5.61 -18.23
CA VAL A 230 11.06 6.39 -18.06
C VAL A 230 11.25 7.72 -18.74
N LYS A 231 10.36 8.06 -19.69
CA LYS A 231 10.41 9.28 -20.49
C LYS A 231 9.14 10.09 -20.33
N ASP A 232 9.27 11.29 -19.86
CA ASP A 232 8.22 12.30 -19.83
C ASP A 232 6.92 11.80 -19.19
N LEU A 233 7.04 11.01 -18.13
CA LEU A 233 5.89 10.36 -17.49
C LEU A 233 5.02 11.38 -16.78
N CYS A 234 3.74 11.44 -17.19
CA CYS A 234 2.72 12.22 -16.50
C CYS A 234 1.56 11.31 -16.06
N ILE A 235 1.07 11.55 -14.83
CA ILE A 235 -0.02 10.76 -14.24
C ILE A 235 -1.03 11.72 -13.62
N LYS A 236 -2.30 11.60 -14.03
CA LYS A 236 -3.45 12.33 -13.49
C LYS A 236 -4.47 11.38 -12.91
N PHE A 237 -5.16 11.84 -11.88
CA PHE A 237 -6.33 11.14 -11.33
C PHE A 237 -7.56 12.04 -11.39
N PRO A 238 -8.72 11.58 -11.87
CA PRO A 238 -9.94 12.38 -11.96
C PRO A 238 -10.37 13.05 -10.66
N ARG A 239 -10.05 12.41 -9.52
CA ARG A 239 -10.34 12.92 -8.17
C ARG A 239 -9.55 14.17 -7.77
N HIS A 240 -8.46 14.47 -8.47
CA HIS A 240 -7.60 15.64 -8.21
C HIS A 240 -7.72 16.73 -9.28
N GLY A 241 -8.68 16.60 -10.21
CA GLY A 241 -8.87 17.54 -11.32
C GLY A 241 -7.82 17.36 -12.41
N ASP A 242 -7.45 18.45 -13.09
CA ASP A 242 -6.50 18.44 -14.22
C ASP A 242 -5.01 18.47 -13.80
N VAL A 243 -4.71 18.29 -12.52
CA VAL A 243 -3.35 18.37 -12.00
C VAL A 243 -2.61 17.03 -12.20
N ASN A 244 -1.39 17.10 -12.75
CA ASN A 244 -0.49 15.96 -12.79
C ASN A 244 0.03 15.66 -11.39
N VAL A 245 -0.26 14.48 -10.85
CA VAL A 245 0.33 13.99 -9.58
C VAL A 245 1.80 13.60 -9.79
N VAL A 246 2.11 13.03 -10.95
CA VAL A 246 3.47 12.85 -11.47
C VAL A 246 3.55 13.68 -12.74
N ASP A 247 4.58 14.51 -12.87
CA ASP A 247 4.64 15.57 -13.87
C ASP A 247 5.98 15.59 -14.61
N HIS A 248 5.96 15.05 -15.82
CA HIS A 248 7.12 14.97 -16.74
C HIS A 248 8.38 14.34 -16.09
N VAL A 249 8.19 13.21 -15.42
CA VAL A 249 9.28 12.49 -14.75
C VAL A 249 10.05 11.66 -15.77
N SER A 250 11.38 11.83 -15.79
CA SER A 250 12.29 11.06 -16.65
C SER A 250 13.49 10.58 -15.84
N PHE A 251 13.81 9.29 -15.97
CA PHE A 251 15.01 8.68 -15.39
C PHE A 251 15.35 7.36 -16.08
N VAL A 252 16.55 6.85 -15.84
CA VAL A 252 17.03 5.59 -16.40
C VAL A 252 17.56 4.66 -15.32
N VAL A 253 17.40 3.36 -15.54
CA VAL A 253 18.01 2.31 -14.71
C VAL A 253 18.83 1.41 -15.62
N ARG A 254 20.10 1.17 -15.27
CA ARG A 254 20.99 0.35 -16.08
C ARG A 254 21.14 -1.05 -15.49
N PRO A 255 21.47 -2.06 -16.32
CA PRO A 255 21.71 -3.42 -15.82
C PRO A 255 22.74 -3.45 -14.70
N ARG A 256 22.49 -4.25 -13.68
CA ARG A 256 23.37 -4.44 -12.53
C ARG A 256 23.67 -3.17 -11.73
N GLN A 257 22.83 -2.16 -11.82
CA GLN A 257 22.93 -0.92 -11.06
C GLN A 257 21.67 -0.67 -10.25
N THR A 258 21.85 0.06 -9.17
CA THR A 258 20.75 0.56 -8.34
C THR A 258 20.55 2.05 -8.61
N MET A 259 19.33 2.44 -8.99
CA MET A 259 18.89 3.83 -9.06
C MET A 259 18.02 4.13 -7.86
N GLY A 260 18.41 5.13 -7.07
CA GLY A 260 17.64 5.61 -5.93
C GLY A 260 16.60 6.65 -6.34
N LEU A 261 15.34 6.43 -5.96
CA LEU A 261 14.24 7.38 -6.15
C LEU A 261 13.86 7.98 -4.80
N VAL A 262 14.23 9.24 -4.56
CA VAL A 262 14.17 9.87 -3.23
C VAL A 262 13.23 11.07 -3.21
N GLY A 263 12.61 11.34 -2.06
CA GLY A 263 11.79 12.51 -1.80
C GLY A 263 10.83 12.28 -0.63
N GLU A 264 10.21 13.34 -0.13
CA GLU A 264 9.24 13.27 0.97
C GLU A 264 8.02 12.41 0.61
N SER A 265 7.25 12.00 1.63
CA SER A 265 5.98 11.28 1.42
C SER A 265 5.01 12.12 0.58
N GLY A 266 4.28 11.48 -0.34
CA GLY A 266 3.34 12.17 -1.23
C GLY A 266 3.95 12.76 -2.51
N CYS A 267 5.26 12.68 -2.75
CA CYS A 267 5.88 13.23 -3.96
C CYS A 267 5.74 12.36 -5.22
N GLY A 268 4.99 11.25 -5.19
CA GLY A 268 4.67 10.44 -6.38
C GLY A 268 5.58 9.22 -6.61
N LYS A 269 6.53 8.90 -5.75
CA LYS A 269 7.47 7.77 -5.89
C LYS A 269 6.77 6.42 -6.07
N SER A 270 5.93 6.04 -5.10
CA SER A 270 5.19 4.76 -5.14
C SER A 270 4.20 4.69 -6.30
N ILE A 271 3.59 5.82 -6.68
CA ILE A 271 2.73 5.90 -7.86
C ILE A 271 3.54 5.59 -9.12
N THR A 272 4.75 6.13 -9.25
CA THR A 272 5.66 5.84 -10.36
C THR A 272 6.04 4.35 -10.37
N SER A 273 6.39 3.77 -9.22
CA SER A 273 6.69 2.33 -9.07
C SER A 273 5.52 1.44 -9.49
N LEU A 274 4.31 1.75 -9.03
CA LEU A 274 3.09 1.03 -9.40
C LEU A 274 2.75 1.17 -10.88
N THR A 275 3.09 2.31 -11.50
CA THR A 275 2.89 2.53 -12.94
C THR A 275 3.83 1.65 -13.77
N ILE A 276 5.10 1.53 -13.39
CA ILE A 276 6.07 0.62 -14.03
C ILE A 276 5.56 -0.82 -13.93
N MET A 277 4.98 -1.20 -12.80
CA MET A 277 4.39 -2.53 -12.60
C MET A 277 3.02 -2.71 -13.31
N GLY A 278 2.44 -1.66 -13.91
CA GLY A 278 1.10 -1.71 -14.51
C GLY A 278 -0.01 -2.03 -13.49
N LEU A 279 0.14 -1.57 -12.26
CA LEU A 279 -0.78 -1.83 -11.13
C LEU A 279 -1.59 -0.60 -10.72
N LEU A 280 -1.45 0.50 -11.45
CA LEU A 280 -2.20 1.71 -11.14
C LEU A 280 -3.70 1.52 -11.47
N ASP A 281 -4.56 2.25 -10.76
CA ASP A 281 -6.01 2.26 -11.01
C ASP A 281 -6.28 2.59 -12.49
N LYS A 282 -7.14 1.82 -13.15
CA LYS A 282 -7.55 2.03 -14.56
C LYS A 282 -8.18 3.40 -14.84
N LYS A 283 -8.58 4.13 -13.79
CA LYS A 283 -9.07 5.51 -13.91
C LYS A 283 -7.95 6.54 -14.03
N ALA A 284 -6.71 6.17 -13.73
CA ALA A 284 -5.58 7.07 -13.91
C ALA A 284 -5.34 7.32 -15.40
N GLN A 285 -5.09 8.57 -15.74
CA GLN A 285 -4.66 8.98 -17.07
C GLN A 285 -3.14 9.05 -17.06
N ILE A 286 -2.50 8.24 -17.90
CA ILE A 286 -1.05 8.11 -17.97
C ILE A 286 -0.61 8.52 -19.37
N SER A 287 0.42 9.36 -19.46
CA SER A 287 1.09 9.73 -20.71
C SER A 287 2.61 9.69 -20.53
N GLY A 288 3.35 9.71 -21.64
CA GLY A 288 4.78 9.46 -21.70
C GLY A 288 5.10 8.02 -22.09
N GLU A 289 6.32 7.58 -21.82
CA GLU A 289 6.78 6.23 -22.16
C GLU A 289 7.52 5.59 -20.98
N ILE A 290 7.32 4.28 -20.82
CA ILE A 290 8.09 3.43 -19.91
C ILE A 290 8.65 2.27 -20.72
N LEU A 291 9.92 2.36 -21.09
CA LEU A 291 10.58 1.37 -21.91
C LEU A 291 11.33 0.38 -21.01
N TYR A 292 10.96 -0.89 -21.10
CA TYR A 292 11.69 -2.00 -20.49
C TYR A 292 12.29 -2.85 -21.60
N ASP A 293 13.61 -2.96 -21.66
CA ASP A 293 14.34 -3.63 -22.73
C ASP A 293 13.83 -3.21 -24.13
N GLY A 294 13.61 -1.90 -24.31
CA GLY A 294 13.12 -1.27 -25.53
C GLY A 294 11.61 -1.42 -25.80
N LYS A 295 10.84 -2.14 -24.96
CA LYS A 295 9.38 -2.29 -25.09
C LYS A 295 8.64 -1.32 -24.19
N ASN A 296 7.67 -0.59 -24.73
CA ASN A 296 6.85 0.32 -23.93
C ASN A 296 5.82 -0.45 -23.10
N LEU A 297 5.99 -0.45 -21.77
CA LEU A 297 5.11 -1.16 -20.84
C LEU A 297 3.68 -0.61 -20.83
N LEU A 298 3.49 0.68 -21.14
CA LEU A 298 2.17 1.33 -21.14
C LEU A 298 1.26 0.85 -22.27
N THR A 299 1.84 0.26 -23.33
CA THR A 299 1.09 -0.25 -24.49
C THR A 299 0.79 -1.74 -24.42
N LEU A 300 1.34 -2.44 -23.41
CA LEU A 300 1.15 -3.88 -23.25
C LEU A 300 -0.25 -4.21 -22.72
N SER A 301 -0.79 -5.31 -23.21
CA SER A 301 -2.00 -5.91 -22.65
C SER A 301 -1.75 -6.46 -21.23
N ASP A 302 -2.82 -6.60 -20.43
CA ASP A 302 -2.76 -7.21 -19.09
C ASP A 302 -2.09 -8.61 -19.12
N LYS A 303 -2.22 -9.36 -20.22
CA LYS A 303 -1.62 -10.68 -20.39
C LYS A 303 -0.11 -10.60 -20.59
N GLU A 304 0.35 -9.72 -21.46
CA GLU A 304 1.78 -9.49 -21.73
C GLU A 304 2.47 -8.93 -20.47
N MET A 305 1.84 -7.95 -19.81
CA MET A 305 2.35 -7.44 -18.54
C MET A 305 2.47 -8.54 -17.46
N ASN A 306 1.51 -9.47 -17.43
CA ASN A 306 1.53 -10.58 -16.47
C ASN A 306 2.64 -11.62 -16.77
N GLU A 307 3.12 -11.70 -17.99
CA GLU A 307 4.27 -12.54 -18.39
C GLU A 307 5.60 -11.92 -17.91
N LEU A 308 5.69 -10.58 -17.84
CA LEU A 308 6.86 -9.87 -17.31
C LEU A 308 6.90 -9.86 -15.77
N ARG A 309 5.72 -9.73 -15.14
CA ARG A 309 5.62 -9.65 -13.66
C ARG A 309 6.12 -10.92 -13.00
N GLY A 310 6.98 -10.74 -12.00
CA GLY A 310 7.56 -11.81 -11.20
C GLY A 310 8.60 -12.66 -11.94
N ARG A 311 8.80 -12.47 -13.25
CA ARG A 311 9.81 -13.17 -14.04
C ARG A 311 10.93 -12.23 -14.49
N GLU A 312 10.57 -11.12 -15.13
CA GLU A 312 11.52 -10.12 -15.61
C GLU A 312 11.59 -8.94 -14.63
N ILE A 313 10.44 -8.52 -14.11
CA ILE A 313 10.29 -7.39 -13.19
C ILE A 313 9.61 -7.88 -11.92
N ALA A 314 10.25 -7.69 -10.76
CA ALA A 314 9.70 -8.00 -9.44
C ALA A 314 9.56 -6.73 -8.60
N MET A 315 8.71 -6.79 -7.57
CA MET A 315 8.52 -5.69 -6.64
C MET A 315 8.56 -6.18 -5.20
N ILE A 316 9.27 -5.44 -4.35
CA ILE A 316 9.27 -5.57 -2.89
C ILE A 316 8.46 -4.39 -2.35
N TYR A 317 7.38 -4.69 -1.64
CA TYR A 317 6.45 -3.68 -1.13
C TYR A 317 6.91 -3.08 0.20
N GLN A 318 6.38 -1.90 0.50
CA GLN A 318 6.69 -1.09 1.68
C GLN A 318 6.36 -1.80 3.00
N ASP A 319 5.17 -2.40 3.12
CA ASP A 319 4.73 -3.08 4.33
C ASP A 319 4.72 -4.59 4.15
N ALA A 320 5.65 -5.25 4.85
CA ALA A 320 5.77 -6.70 4.82
C ALA A 320 4.59 -7.42 5.48
N LEU A 321 3.92 -6.81 6.45
CA LEU A 321 2.78 -7.43 7.12
C LEU A 321 1.55 -7.46 6.20
N SER A 322 1.26 -6.36 5.54
CA SER A 322 0.12 -6.25 4.61
C SER A 322 0.35 -6.98 3.29
N SER A 323 1.63 -7.21 2.90
CA SER A 323 2.00 -7.85 1.64
C SER A 323 2.03 -9.39 1.69
N LEU A 324 2.06 -9.98 2.88
CA LEU A 324 1.92 -11.41 3.09
C LEU A 324 0.47 -11.77 3.45
N ASN A 325 -0.06 -12.87 2.91
CA ASN A 325 -1.42 -13.31 3.25
C ASN A 325 -1.45 -13.81 4.71
N PRO A 326 -2.16 -13.14 5.63
CA PRO A 326 -2.12 -13.45 7.06
C PRO A 326 -2.69 -14.83 7.41
N SER A 327 -3.60 -15.36 6.59
CA SER A 327 -4.27 -16.65 6.82
C SER A 327 -3.52 -17.84 6.20
N MET A 328 -2.31 -17.64 5.68
CA MET A 328 -1.55 -18.69 5.01
C MET A 328 -0.16 -18.83 5.59
N LEU A 329 0.27 -20.07 5.82
CA LEU A 329 1.67 -20.39 6.15
C LEU A 329 2.61 -19.89 5.04
N ILE A 330 3.82 -19.47 5.40
CA ILE A 330 4.86 -19.04 4.45
C ILE A 330 5.13 -20.13 3.40
N LYS A 331 5.19 -21.40 3.82
CA LYS A 331 5.33 -22.56 2.92
C LYS A 331 4.29 -22.58 1.80
N ALA A 332 3.03 -22.31 2.15
CA ALA A 332 1.96 -22.32 1.16
C ALA A 332 2.08 -21.17 0.17
N GLN A 333 2.52 -20.00 0.63
CA GLN A 333 2.74 -18.81 -0.21
C GLN A 333 3.94 -19.02 -1.13
N MET A 334 5.09 -19.45 -0.62
CA MET A 334 6.29 -19.71 -1.42
C MET A 334 6.09 -20.84 -2.44
N LYS A 335 5.42 -21.95 -2.05
CA LYS A 335 5.09 -23.05 -2.97
C LYS A 335 4.28 -22.59 -4.20
N GLN A 336 3.47 -21.56 -4.05
CA GLN A 336 2.71 -21.01 -5.16
C GLN A 336 3.61 -20.30 -6.18
N LEU A 337 4.63 -19.60 -5.71
CA LEU A 337 5.61 -18.89 -6.54
C LEU A 337 6.54 -19.87 -7.25
N THR A 338 7.11 -20.82 -6.51
CA THR A 338 8.01 -21.84 -7.08
C THR A 338 7.32 -22.69 -8.15
N LYS A 339 6.04 -23.06 -7.95
CA LYS A 339 5.26 -23.78 -8.97
C LYS A 339 5.00 -23.01 -10.26
N ARG A 340 5.14 -21.69 -10.25
CA ARG A 340 4.97 -20.84 -11.44
C ARG A 340 6.23 -20.62 -12.26
N GLY A 341 7.23 -21.46 -12.06
CA GLY A 341 8.51 -21.39 -12.77
C GLY A 341 9.61 -20.75 -11.92
N GLY A 342 9.57 -20.97 -10.60
CA GLY A 342 10.69 -20.66 -9.72
C GLY A 342 11.92 -21.47 -10.10
N THR A 343 13.07 -20.83 -10.12
CA THR A 343 14.36 -21.43 -10.46
C THR A 343 15.02 -22.08 -9.24
N ARG A 344 14.59 -21.69 -8.02
CA ARG A 344 15.12 -22.17 -6.73
C ARG A 344 14.01 -22.72 -5.86
N SER A 345 14.38 -23.60 -4.93
CA SER A 345 13.46 -24.10 -3.91
C SER A 345 13.12 -23.02 -2.88
N ALA A 346 12.04 -23.23 -2.12
CA ALA A 346 11.68 -22.30 -1.05
C ALA A 346 12.73 -22.28 0.06
N GLU A 347 13.33 -23.44 0.33
CA GLU A 347 14.40 -23.63 1.29
C GLU A 347 15.65 -22.83 0.90
N GLU A 348 16.13 -22.99 -0.33
CA GLU A 348 17.29 -22.25 -0.88
C GLU A 348 17.08 -20.73 -0.84
N LEU A 349 15.87 -20.28 -1.15
CA LEU A 349 15.54 -18.85 -1.13
C LEU A 349 15.56 -18.27 0.30
N LEU A 350 15.09 -19.05 1.29
CA LEU A 350 15.12 -18.62 2.68
C LEU A 350 16.54 -18.62 3.25
N GLU A 351 17.36 -19.61 2.90
CA GLU A 351 18.79 -19.64 3.26
C GLU A 351 19.54 -18.44 2.64
N LEU A 352 19.24 -18.10 1.39
CA LEU A 352 19.82 -16.95 0.68
C LEU A 352 19.59 -15.62 1.41
N VAL A 353 18.43 -15.47 2.05
CA VAL A 353 18.10 -14.27 2.86
C VAL A 353 18.46 -14.43 4.35
N GLY A 354 19.12 -15.52 4.73
CA GLY A 354 19.61 -15.75 6.08
C GLY A 354 18.50 -16.10 7.09
N LEU A 355 17.49 -16.85 6.66
CA LEU A 355 16.41 -17.37 7.51
C LEU A 355 16.50 -18.88 7.62
N ASP A 356 16.14 -19.43 8.79
CA ASP A 356 15.97 -20.88 8.97
C ASP A 356 14.75 -21.37 8.17
N PRO A 357 14.94 -22.22 7.15
CA PRO A 357 13.84 -22.65 6.30
C PRO A 357 12.76 -23.43 7.05
N LYS A 358 13.15 -24.37 7.92
CA LYS A 358 12.19 -25.24 8.63
C LYS A 358 11.24 -24.42 9.50
N ARG A 359 11.80 -23.56 10.32
CA ARG A 359 11.01 -22.69 11.21
C ARG A 359 10.15 -21.70 10.40
N THR A 360 10.74 -21.06 9.40
CA THR A 360 10.04 -20.00 8.65
C THR A 360 8.92 -20.54 7.78
N LEU A 361 9.11 -21.70 7.12
CA LEU A 361 8.10 -22.29 6.25
C LEU A 361 6.83 -22.72 6.99
N ASP A 362 6.96 -23.18 8.22
CA ASP A 362 5.85 -23.65 9.05
C ASP A 362 5.24 -22.53 9.92
N SER A 363 5.69 -21.28 9.75
CA SER A 363 5.16 -20.10 10.44
C SER A 363 4.11 -19.36 9.62
N TYR A 364 3.18 -18.67 10.31
CA TYR A 364 2.33 -17.64 9.74
C TYR A 364 3.06 -16.28 9.72
N PRO A 365 2.65 -15.32 8.86
CA PRO A 365 3.28 -13.99 8.81
C PRO A 365 3.32 -13.26 10.16
N HIS A 366 2.28 -13.39 10.97
CA HIS A 366 2.18 -12.71 12.27
C HIS A 366 3.13 -13.31 13.35
N GLU A 367 3.61 -14.52 13.17
CA GLU A 367 4.58 -15.18 14.07
C GLU A 367 6.02 -14.76 13.79
N LEU A 368 6.29 -14.08 12.68
CA LEU A 368 7.61 -13.59 12.29
C LEU A 368 7.83 -12.16 12.76
N SER A 369 9.08 -11.81 13.09
CA SER A 369 9.46 -10.41 13.34
C SER A 369 9.37 -9.56 12.06
N GLY A 370 9.35 -8.22 12.19
CA GLY A 370 9.32 -7.30 11.05
C GLY A 370 10.44 -7.56 10.05
N GLY A 371 11.67 -7.71 10.53
CA GLY A 371 12.83 -8.02 9.68
C GLY A 371 12.77 -9.41 9.03
N GLN A 372 12.23 -10.42 9.72
CA GLN A 372 12.02 -11.73 9.12
C GLN A 372 10.97 -11.70 8.02
N ARG A 373 9.84 -11.01 8.24
CA ARG A 373 8.82 -10.80 7.21
C ARG A 373 9.38 -10.11 5.98
N GLN A 374 10.20 -9.06 6.17
CA GLN A 374 10.84 -8.34 5.08
C GLN A 374 11.77 -9.25 4.28
N ARG A 375 12.59 -10.07 4.96
CA ARG A 375 13.46 -11.04 4.30
C ARG A 375 12.66 -12.10 3.52
N VAL A 376 11.52 -12.56 4.04
CA VAL A 376 10.61 -13.46 3.31
C VAL A 376 10.09 -12.80 2.04
N LEU A 377 9.68 -11.52 2.08
CA LEU A 377 9.24 -10.79 0.88
C LEU A 377 10.36 -10.65 -0.15
N ILE A 378 11.59 -10.37 0.29
CA ILE A 378 12.76 -10.34 -0.59
C ILE A 378 12.97 -11.70 -1.26
N ALA A 379 12.93 -12.80 -0.48
CA ALA A 379 13.03 -14.15 -1.00
C ALA A 379 11.94 -14.46 -2.04
N MET A 380 10.70 -14.06 -1.75
CA MET A 380 9.56 -14.25 -2.67
C MET A 380 9.73 -13.44 -3.97
N ALA A 381 10.22 -12.22 -3.90
CA ALA A 381 10.47 -11.39 -5.09
C ALA A 381 11.56 -12.00 -6.00
N LEU A 382 12.55 -12.69 -5.42
CA LEU A 382 13.67 -13.28 -6.14
C LEU A 382 13.41 -14.72 -6.63
N THR A 383 12.21 -15.26 -6.44
CA THR A 383 11.87 -16.67 -6.77
C THR A 383 12.13 -17.06 -8.22
N ARG A 384 12.09 -16.11 -9.16
CA ARG A 384 12.17 -16.34 -10.61
C ARG A 384 13.33 -15.62 -11.28
N ASP A 385 14.37 -15.25 -10.51
CA ASP A 385 15.57 -14.53 -10.94
C ASP A 385 15.25 -13.28 -11.82
N PRO A 386 14.53 -12.28 -11.26
CA PRO A 386 14.14 -11.09 -12.04
C PRO A 386 15.37 -10.29 -12.47
N LYS A 387 15.29 -9.64 -13.64
CA LYS A 387 16.32 -8.73 -14.14
C LYS A 387 16.22 -7.34 -13.53
N LEU A 388 15.00 -6.93 -13.14
CA LEU A 388 14.72 -5.65 -12.51
C LEU A 388 13.90 -5.87 -11.23
N VAL A 389 14.36 -5.30 -10.11
CA VAL A 389 13.65 -5.29 -8.83
C VAL A 389 13.28 -3.85 -8.47
N ILE A 390 12.02 -3.61 -8.17
CA ILE A 390 11.54 -2.34 -7.61
C ILE A 390 11.34 -2.54 -6.12
N ALA A 391 12.15 -1.90 -5.29
CA ALA A 391 12.06 -1.94 -3.83
C ALA A 391 11.41 -0.63 -3.35
N ASP A 392 10.11 -0.69 -3.03
CA ASP A 392 9.33 0.48 -2.59
C ASP A 392 9.36 0.57 -1.08
N GLU A 393 10.17 1.47 -0.55
CA GLU A 393 10.40 1.71 0.88
C GLU A 393 10.64 0.42 1.70
N PRO A 394 11.59 -0.44 1.31
CA PRO A 394 11.71 -1.80 1.86
C PRO A 394 12.17 -1.87 3.32
N THR A 395 12.43 -0.74 3.95
CA THR A 395 12.92 -0.63 5.33
C THR A 395 12.01 0.20 6.23
N THR A 396 10.89 0.70 5.71
CA THR A 396 9.90 1.45 6.51
C THR A 396 9.33 0.56 7.61
N ALA A 397 9.11 1.12 8.81
CA ALA A 397 8.65 0.44 10.01
C ALA A 397 9.61 -0.62 10.60
N LEU A 398 10.89 -0.59 10.24
CA LEU A 398 11.93 -1.40 10.85
C LEU A 398 12.80 -0.52 11.79
N ASP A 399 13.32 -1.11 12.86
CA ASP A 399 14.31 -0.43 13.68
C ASP A 399 15.65 -0.25 12.92
N VAL A 400 16.45 0.72 13.34
CA VAL A 400 17.69 1.13 12.63
C VAL A 400 18.66 -0.04 12.40
N THR A 401 18.75 -0.96 13.36
CA THR A 401 19.66 -2.12 13.25
C THR A 401 19.18 -3.10 12.19
N VAL A 402 17.88 -3.41 12.20
CA VAL A 402 17.28 -4.32 11.22
C VAL A 402 17.24 -3.68 9.83
N GLN A 403 17.02 -2.36 9.76
CA GLN A 403 17.09 -1.59 8.54
C GLN A 403 18.44 -1.76 7.84
N LYS A 404 19.55 -1.57 8.59
CA LYS A 404 20.90 -1.79 8.06
C LYS A 404 21.10 -3.23 7.55
N GLN A 405 20.65 -4.23 8.32
CA GLN A 405 20.76 -5.63 7.90
C GLN A 405 20.02 -5.94 6.60
N VAL A 406 18.85 -5.32 6.37
CA VAL A 406 18.07 -5.48 5.14
C VAL A 406 18.78 -4.80 3.96
N ILE A 407 19.38 -3.65 4.18
CA ILE A 407 20.17 -2.93 3.18
C ILE A 407 21.41 -3.74 2.76
N ASP A 408 22.18 -4.23 3.73
CA ASP A 408 23.36 -5.06 3.48
C ASP A 408 22.98 -6.35 2.72
N LEU A 409 21.85 -6.94 3.07
CA LEU A 409 21.30 -8.10 2.37
C LEU A 409 20.95 -7.76 0.91
N LEU A 410 20.24 -6.67 0.65
CA LEU A 410 19.86 -6.25 -0.70
C LEU A 410 21.10 -5.96 -1.56
N ASN A 411 22.11 -5.28 -1.01
CA ASN A 411 23.37 -5.04 -1.68
C ASN A 411 24.08 -6.36 -2.05
N LYS A 412 24.18 -7.28 -1.09
CA LYS A 412 24.77 -8.60 -1.31
C LYS A 412 24.06 -9.34 -2.43
N LEU A 413 22.72 -9.42 -2.36
CA LEU A 413 21.90 -10.12 -3.36
C LEU A 413 21.98 -9.47 -4.73
N GLN A 414 22.01 -8.14 -4.81
CA GLN A 414 22.16 -7.40 -6.05
C GLN A 414 23.52 -7.70 -6.71
N HIS A 415 24.60 -7.77 -5.93
CA HIS A 415 25.92 -8.14 -6.43
C HIS A 415 26.01 -9.59 -6.90
N GLU A 416 25.47 -10.54 -6.12
CA GLU A 416 25.53 -11.96 -6.41
C GLU A 416 24.64 -12.36 -7.59
N LEU A 417 23.42 -11.82 -7.65
CA LEU A 417 22.42 -12.18 -8.66
C LEU A 417 22.44 -11.27 -9.88
N GLY A 418 22.99 -10.06 -9.76
CA GLY A 418 23.22 -9.14 -10.86
C GLY A 418 21.97 -8.47 -11.42
N PHE A 419 20.87 -8.38 -10.66
CA PHE A 419 19.69 -7.64 -11.09
C PHE A 419 19.90 -6.12 -11.03
N ALA A 420 19.14 -5.37 -11.83
CA ALA A 420 19.01 -3.93 -11.70
C ALA A 420 17.98 -3.59 -10.62
N MET A 421 18.13 -2.49 -9.90
CA MET A 421 17.21 -2.12 -8.83
C MET A 421 16.76 -0.66 -8.91
N VAL A 422 15.45 -0.43 -8.74
CA VAL A 422 14.90 0.88 -8.37
C VAL A 422 14.66 0.84 -6.87
N PHE A 423 15.43 1.61 -6.11
CA PHE A 423 15.32 1.68 -4.67
C PHE A 423 14.61 2.97 -4.27
N VAL A 424 13.39 2.86 -3.78
CA VAL A 424 12.54 3.99 -3.38
C VAL A 424 12.64 4.20 -1.88
N SER A 425 12.94 5.41 -1.45
CA SER A 425 12.94 5.79 -0.04
C SER A 425 12.68 7.30 0.14
N HIS A 426 12.33 7.69 1.34
CA HIS A 426 12.33 9.09 1.76
C HIS A 426 13.66 9.50 2.42
N ASP A 427 14.53 8.54 2.72
CA ASP A 427 15.83 8.77 3.35
C ASP A 427 16.97 8.76 2.29
N LEU A 428 17.51 9.96 2.04
CA LEU A 428 18.57 10.15 1.05
C LEU A 428 19.88 9.50 1.48
N ALA A 429 20.19 9.45 2.78
CA ALA A 429 21.43 8.80 3.26
C ALA A 429 21.39 7.29 3.06
N LEU A 430 20.25 6.69 3.40
CA LEU A 430 20.03 5.26 3.21
C LEU A 430 20.17 4.88 1.73
N VAL A 431 19.58 5.67 0.85
CA VAL A 431 19.67 5.47 -0.60
C VAL A 431 21.11 5.60 -1.08
N ALA A 432 21.86 6.55 -0.55
CA ALA A 432 23.25 6.76 -0.89
C ALA A 432 24.15 5.55 -0.56
N GLU A 433 23.76 4.68 0.38
CA GLU A 433 24.51 3.45 0.70
C GLU A 433 24.31 2.32 -0.32
N VAL A 434 23.26 2.36 -1.12
CA VAL A 434 22.90 1.28 -2.05
C VAL A 434 22.92 1.69 -3.52
N ALA A 435 22.77 2.98 -3.82
CA ALA A 435 22.56 3.47 -5.17
C ALA A 435 23.86 3.80 -5.89
N ASN A 436 23.84 3.64 -7.22
CA ASN A 436 24.86 4.16 -8.13
C ASN A 436 24.50 5.59 -8.59
N SER A 437 23.18 5.84 -8.78
CA SER A 437 22.63 7.13 -9.16
C SER A 437 21.38 7.44 -8.35
N ILE A 438 21.07 8.72 -8.18
CA ILE A 438 19.91 9.19 -7.42
C ILE A 438 19.07 10.10 -8.30
N THR A 439 17.73 9.96 -8.20
CA THR A 439 16.74 10.86 -8.74
C THR A 439 15.92 11.41 -7.57
N VAL A 440 15.98 12.71 -7.34
CA VAL A 440 15.26 13.40 -6.25
C VAL A 440 13.95 13.95 -6.80
N MET A 441 12.84 13.58 -6.19
CA MET A 441 11.49 14.03 -6.55
C MET A 441 10.90 14.93 -5.48
N TYR A 442 10.23 15.98 -5.92
CA TYR A 442 9.40 16.85 -5.09
C TYR A 442 8.05 17.11 -5.77
N ALA A 443 6.96 16.90 -5.04
CA ALA A 443 5.59 17.19 -5.51
C ALA A 443 5.31 16.71 -6.96
N GLY A 444 5.78 15.51 -7.32
CA GLY A 444 5.60 14.89 -8.64
C GLY A 444 6.61 15.32 -9.71
N GLN A 445 7.55 16.19 -9.44
CA GLN A 445 8.59 16.63 -10.38
C GLN A 445 9.96 16.15 -9.97
N VAL A 446 10.85 15.86 -10.94
CA VAL A 446 12.26 15.63 -10.67
C VAL A 446 12.94 16.98 -10.46
N VAL A 447 13.59 17.15 -9.30
CA VAL A 447 14.30 18.40 -8.96
C VAL A 447 15.80 18.27 -9.10
N GLU A 448 16.36 17.08 -8.95
CA GLU A 448 17.78 16.84 -9.14
C GLU A 448 18.04 15.35 -9.42
N GLN A 449 18.99 15.04 -10.29
CA GLN A 449 19.38 13.66 -10.59
C GLN A 449 20.84 13.57 -11.06
N GLY A 450 21.51 12.48 -10.69
CA GLY A 450 22.89 12.25 -11.09
C GLY A 450 23.54 11.07 -10.36
N PRO A 451 24.83 10.84 -10.60
CA PRO A 451 25.64 9.90 -9.83
C PRO A 451 25.62 10.25 -8.34
N VAL A 452 25.58 9.25 -7.46
CA VAL A 452 25.52 9.47 -6.00
C VAL A 452 26.60 10.41 -5.52
N LYS A 453 27.85 10.20 -6.00
CA LYS A 453 29.00 11.03 -5.60
C LYS A 453 28.76 12.51 -5.92
N GLU A 454 28.23 12.83 -7.10
CA GLU A 454 27.92 14.21 -7.51
C GLU A 454 26.84 14.84 -6.64
N ILE A 455 25.74 14.11 -6.41
CA ILE A 455 24.62 14.57 -5.56
C ILE A 455 25.07 14.85 -4.11
N LEU A 456 25.98 14.02 -3.56
CA LEU A 456 26.45 14.19 -2.19
C LEU A 456 27.54 15.27 -2.07
N THR A 457 28.41 15.43 -3.09
CA THR A 457 29.53 16.39 -3.03
C THR A 457 29.16 17.77 -3.55
N ASN A 458 28.17 17.88 -4.44
CA ASN A 458 27.78 19.12 -5.09
C ASN A 458 26.27 19.24 -5.29
N PRO A 459 25.44 19.11 -4.23
CA PRO A 459 23.99 19.26 -4.36
C PRO A 459 23.66 20.71 -4.78
N VAL A 460 22.89 20.85 -5.87
CA VAL A 460 22.59 22.16 -6.47
C VAL A 460 21.24 22.67 -5.99
N HIS A 461 20.19 21.83 -6.08
CA HIS A 461 18.83 22.26 -5.76
C HIS A 461 18.63 22.43 -4.25
N GLU A 462 17.96 23.50 -3.82
CA GLU A 462 17.71 23.81 -2.40
C GLU A 462 17.05 22.65 -1.64
N TYR A 463 16.11 21.96 -2.27
CA TYR A 463 15.44 20.81 -1.68
C TYR A 463 16.39 19.65 -1.37
N THR A 464 17.26 19.30 -2.32
CA THR A 464 18.28 18.25 -2.12
C THR A 464 19.25 18.62 -0.99
N ARG A 465 19.67 19.87 -0.95
CA ARG A 465 20.51 20.40 0.13
C ARG A 465 19.82 20.29 1.49
N GLY A 466 18.53 20.63 1.54
CA GLY A 466 17.72 20.50 2.75
C GLY A 466 17.57 19.06 3.23
N LEU A 467 17.32 18.10 2.31
CA LEU A 467 17.25 16.67 2.63
C LEU A 467 18.59 16.14 3.19
N LEU A 468 19.70 16.50 2.59
CA LEU A 468 21.05 16.14 3.10
C LEU A 468 21.32 16.76 4.47
N GLY A 469 20.89 18.00 4.67
CA GLY A 469 21.05 18.69 5.95
C GLY A 469 20.28 18.04 7.10
N SER A 470 19.12 17.45 6.84
CA SER A 470 18.33 16.74 7.86
C SER A 470 19.03 15.47 8.34
N VAL A 471 19.60 14.70 7.43
CA VAL A 471 20.34 13.46 7.75
C VAL A 471 21.59 13.75 8.58
N LEU A 472 22.42 14.69 8.13
CA LEU A 472 23.65 15.08 8.82
C LEU A 472 23.42 15.64 10.22
N SER A 473 22.21 16.14 10.51
CA SER A 473 21.85 16.62 11.84
C SER A 473 21.66 15.48 12.84
N ILE A 474 21.19 14.33 12.41
CA ILE A 474 20.98 13.14 13.24
C ILE A 474 22.34 12.54 13.62
N GLU A 475 23.24 12.40 12.66
CA GLU A 475 24.56 11.79 12.87
C GLU A 475 25.49 12.66 13.73
N ALA A 476 25.39 13.98 13.62
CA ALA A 476 26.25 14.91 14.37
C ALA A 476 25.79 15.19 15.82
N GLY A 477 24.67 14.63 16.28
CA GLY A 477 24.16 14.82 17.64
C GLY A 477 23.83 16.29 17.99
N GLY A 478 23.49 17.10 16.99
CA GLY A 478 23.19 18.53 17.19
C GLY A 478 21.81 18.76 17.82
N ASP A 479 21.73 19.77 18.71
CA ASP A 479 20.48 20.14 19.43
C ASP A 479 19.32 20.59 18.53
N ARG A 480 19.54 20.80 17.24
CA ARG A 480 18.49 21.16 16.26
C ARG A 480 18.68 20.43 14.94
N LEU A 481 17.64 19.70 14.54
CA LEU A 481 17.54 19.09 13.21
C LEU A 481 17.31 20.19 12.17
N HIS A 482 18.06 20.12 11.05
CA HIS A 482 17.74 20.93 9.88
C HIS A 482 16.56 20.28 9.17
N GLN A 483 15.47 21.00 8.98
CA GLN A 483 14.30 20.53 8.24
C GLN A 483 13.99 21.49 7.09
N VAL A 484 13.57 20.95 5.95
CA VAL A 484 13.02 21.77 4.88
C VAL A 484 11.71 22.39 5.38
N PRO A 485 11.55 23.72 5.34
CA PRO A 485 10.37 24.39 5.89
C PRO A 485 9.06 23.90 5.26
N GLY A 486 7.99 23.77 6.06
CA GLY A 486 6.67 23.39 5.60
C GLY A 486 6.55 21.91 5.23
N SER A 487 5.49 21.52 4.56
CA SER A 487 5.19 20.17 4.09
C SER A 487 4.92 20.14 2.57
N VAL A 488 5.00 18.97 1.96
CA VAL A 488 4.59 18.80 0.55
C VAL A 488 3.09 19.09 0.44
N PRO A 489 2.65 20.00 -0.43
CA PRO A 489 1.24 20.30 -0.59
C PRO A 489 0.48 19.09 -1.13
N SER A 490 -0.83 19.05 -0.88
CA SER A 490 -1.71 18.07 -1.52
C SER A 490 -1.75 18.27 -3.04
N PRO A 491 -1.94 17.22 -3.85
CA PRO A 491 -2.04 17.38 -5.30
C PRO A 491 -3.05 18.43 -5.78
N LYS A 492 -4.12 18.68 -5.03
CA LYS A 492 -5.10 19.73 -5.34
C LYS A 492 -4.56 21.15 -5.14
N ASP A 493 -3.54 21.28 -4.31
CA ASP A 493 -2.96 22.55 -3.89
C ASP A 493 -1.57 22.76 -4.53
N PHE A 494 -1.19 21.94 -5.52
CA PHE A 494 0.07 22.10 -6.22
C PHE A 494 0.09 23.45 -6.95
N PRO A 495 1.12 24.29 -6.71
CA PRO A 495 1.31 25.50 -7.51
C PRO A 495 1.52 25.15 -8.98
N GLU A 496 1.07 26.02 -9.87
CA GLU A 496 1.47 25.96 -11.26
C GLU A 496 2.97 26.26 -11.39
N GLY A 497 3.65 25.57 -12.31
CA GLY A 497 5.06 25.78 -12.61
C GLY A 497 6.01 25.18 -11.56
N ASP A 498 6.70 26.03 -10.81
CA ASP A 498 7.69 25.62 -9.79
C ASP A 498 7.02 25.23 -8.48
N ARG A 499 6.82 23.95 -8.29
CA ARG A 499 6.11 23.41 -7.11
C ARG A 499 6.89 23.54 -5.80
N PHE A 500 8.22 23.69 -5.86
CA PHE A 500 9.05 23.89 -4.69
C PHE A 500 9.10 25.35 -4.23
N ARG A 501 8.75 26.31 -5.10
CA ARG A 501 8.86 27.75 -4.82
C ARG A 501 8.31 28.21 -3.47
N PRO A 502 7.13 27.77 -3.01
CA PRO A 502 6.60 28.18 -1.69
C PRO A 502 7.48 27.78 -0.50
N ARG A 503 8.38 26.81 -0.69
CA ARG A 503 9.32 26.30 0.36
C ARG A 503 10.78 26.69 0.09
N SER A 504 11.03 27.45 -0.97
CA SER A 504 12.36 27.93 -1.34
C SER A 504 12.78 29.18 -0.53
N SER A 505 14.02 29.59 -0.67
CA SER A 505 14.53 30.84 -0.10
C SER A 505 13.83 32.12 -0.63
N HIS A 506 12.99 32.00 -1.68
CA HIS A 506 12.27 33.12 -2.29
C HIS A 506 10.79 32.76 -2.54
N PRO A 507 9.97 32.52 -1.48
CA PRO A 507 8.62 32.00 -1.61
C PRO A 507 7.64 32.98 -2.28
N ASP A 508 7.90 34.27 -2.23
CA ASP A 508 7.13 35.38 -2.80
C ASP A 508 7.33 35.56 -4.31
N LYS A 509 8.40 34.97 -4.87
CA LYS A 509 8.75 35.09 -6.29
C LYS A 509 8.12 33.97 -7.12
N ILE A 510 6.82 34.04 -7.36
CA ILE A 510 6.04 33.01 -8.05
C ILE A 510 6.32 33.03 -9.57
N SER A 511 6.44 31.84 -10.14
CA SER A 511 6.48 31.59 -11.58
C SER A 511 5.54 30.44 -11.95
N ASN A 512 4.75 30.65 -12.99
CA ASN A 512 3.87 29.62 -13.57
C ASN A 512 4.60 28.73 -14.59
N VAL A 513 5.89 29.00 -14.81
CA VAL A 513 6.73 28.21 -15.71
C VAL A 513 7.36 27.04 -14.92
N ARG A 514 7.25 25.84 -15.48
CA ARG A 514 7.87 24.66 -14.87
C ARG A 514 9.38 24.74 -15.00
N PRO A 515 10.16 24.45 -13.92
CA PRO A 515 11.61 24.31 -14.02
C PRO A 515 11.98 23.16 -14.96
N MET A 516 13.05 23.36 -15.71
CA MET A 516 13.60 22.35 -16.62
C MET A 516 14.93 21.81 -16.07
N LEU A 517 15.20 20.54 -16.33
CA LEU A 517 16.47 19.95 -15.94
C LEU A 517 17.61 20.52 -16.79
N LYS A 518 18.56 21.18 -16.14
CA LYS A 518 19.81 21.67 -16.72
C LYS A 518 20.95 20.76 -16.30
N ARG A 519 21.92 20.53 -17.20
CA ARG A 519 23.09 19.71 -16.93
C ARG A 519 24.20 20.56 -16.29
N VAL A 520 24.83 20.03 -15.25
CA VAL A 520 26.04 20.60 -14.69
C VAL A 520 27.20 20.30 -15.66
N LYS A 521 27.93 21.34 -16.08
CA LYS A 521 28.96 21.23 -17.13
C LYS A 521 30.00 20.16 -16.81
N GLY A 522 30.21 19.24 -17.76
CA GLY A 522 31.21 18.18 -17.65
C GLY A 522 30.83 16.99 -16.78
N THR A 523 29.59 16.90 -16.32
CA THR A 523 29.09 15.80 -15.46
C THR A 523 27.78 15.22 -15.99
N ASP A 524 27.33 14.10 -15.45
CA ASP A 524 25.99 13.54 -15.69
C ASP A 524 24.99 13.93 -14.56
N HIS A 525 25.21 15.10 -13.98
CA HIS A 525 24.41 15.66 -12.92
C HIS A 525 23.46 16.72 -13.49
N TYR A 526 22.16 16.59 -13.19
CA TYR A 526 21.09 17.46 -13.67
C TYR A 526 20.32 18.02 -12.49
N TYR A 527 19.90 19.29 -12.59
CA TYR A 527 19.08 19.98 -11.58
C TYR A 527 18.00 20.80 -12.24
N ALA A 528 16.86 20.91 -11.58
CA ALA A 528 15.72 21.68 -12.07
C ALA A 528 15.93 23.17 -11.81
N GLU A 529 15.81 23.99 -12.85
CA GLU A 529 15.91 25.44 -12.75
C GLU A 529 14.94 26.10 -13.75
N LEU A 530 14.46 27.28 -13.39
CA LEU A 530 13.66 28.09 -14.30
C LEU A 530 14.50 28.52 -15.52
N PRO A 531 13.88 28.71 -16.70
CA PRO A 531 14.56 29.30 -17.85
C PRO A 531 15.16 30.67 -17.51
N ASP A 532 16.29 31.04 -18.13
CA ASP A 532 17.01 32.29 -17.82
C ASP A 532 16.18 33.56 -18.00
N SER A 533 15.26 33.55 -18.99
CA SER A 533 14.29 34.63 -19.20
C SER A 533 13.38 34.80 -17.99
N GLU A 534 12.95 33.69 -17.42
CA GLU A 534 12.05 33.67 -16.29
C GLU A 534 12.77 34.01 -14.97
N LEU A 535 13.99 33.52 -14.76
CA LEU A 535 14.82 33.91 -13.64
C LEU A 535 15.03 35.43 -13.56
N LYS A 536 15.29 36.05 -14.74
CA LYS A 536 15.40 37.52 -14.85
C LYS A 536 14.07 38.21 -14.53
N ARG A 537 12.95 37.70 -15.05
CA ARG A 537 11.61 38.26 -14.80
C ARG A 537 11.25 38.26 -13.32
N VAL A 538 11.51 37.16 -12.61
CA VAL A 538 11.20 37.04 -11.18
C VAL A 538 12.31 37.59 -10.27
N GLY A 539 13.46 37.99 -10.83
CA GLY A 539 14.57 38.57 -10.08
C GLY A 539 15.28 37.56 -9.16
N ILE A 540 15.48 36.33 -9.62
CA ILE A 540 16.19 35.27 -8.89
C ILE A 540 17.52 35.01 -9.61
N LYS A 541 18.59 34.79 -8.84
CA LYS A 541 19.88 34.38 -9.40
C LYS A 541 19.87 32.88 -9.72
N PRO A 542 20.53 32.46 -10.83
CA PRO A 542 20.74 31.06 -11.12
C PRO A 542 21.47 30.35 -9.97
N TYR A 543 21.17 29.06 -9.76
CA TYR A 543 21.88 28.23 -8.77
C TYR A 543 23.38 28.15 -9.08
N LEU A 544 23.75 28.04 -10.38
CA LEU A 544 25.15 28.02 -10.83
C LEU A 544 25.38 29.17 -11.79
N THR A 545 26.35 30.03 -11.49
CA THR A 545 26.81 31.09 -12.37
C THR A 545 27.89 30.56 -13.33
N GLY A 546 27.55 30.40 -14.62
CA GLY A 546 28.53 30.08 -15.69
C GLY A 546 28.84 28.59 -15.91
N GLY A 547 28.11 27.66 -15.36
CA GLY A 547 28.39 26.23 -15.43
C GLY A 547 27.26 25.30 -15.92
N ALA A 548 26.15 25.83 -16.49
CA ALA A 548 25.08 25.02 -17.06
C ALA A 548 25.14 25.02 -18.60
N GLU A 549 24.93 23.86 -19.23
CA GLU A 549 24.65 23.66 -20.66
C GLU A 549 23.20 23.22 -20.85
#